data_b96a9b647a536a06fa325d2be0a876ae
#
_entry.id   b96a9b647a536a06fa325d2be0a876ae
#
_cell.length_a   1.000
_cell.length_b   1.000
_cell.length_c   1.000
_cell.angle_alpha   90.00
_cell.angle_beta   90.00
_cell.angle_gamma   90.00
#
_symmetry.space_group_name_H-M   'P 1'
#
loop_
_entity.id
_entity.type
_entity.pdbx_description
1 polymer ?
#
loop_
_entity_poly.entity_id
_entity_poly.type
_entity_poly.pdbx_seq_one_letter_code
_entity_poly.pdbx_strand_id
1 'polypeptide(L)'
;MTRQEIKYDLLKEKNYFASSTRESSENYEGVLFYVSPKLRVAVCPDCTQFLIQRKVGTRHGEARFEAFSYPTDIIALRRLLHTRHSVSTDRVMELTAGLPKTALLVAEHLRK
;
A
#
# COMPACT_ATOMS: atom_id res chain seq x y z
N MET A 1 16.37 14.88 19.48
CA MET A 1 15.52 14.18 18.49
C MET A 1 14.06 14.37 18.82
N THR A 2 13.28 14.72 17.83
CA THR A 2 11.86 14.89 18.03
C THR A 2 11.16 13.53 18.10
N ARG A 3 9.97 13.49 18.66
CA ARG A 3 9.18 12.28 18.75
C ARG A 3 8.89 11.69 17.36
N GLN A 4 8.65 12.56 16.39
CA GLN A 4 8.38 12.13 15.02
C GLN A 4 9.59 11.47 14.38
N GLU A 5 10.77 11.98 14.63
CA GLU A 5 12.00 11.42 14.12
C GLU A 5 12.25 10.03 14.68
N ILE A 6 12.01 9.84 15.96
CA ILE A 6 12.15 8.54 16.60
C ILE A 6 11.22 7.52 15.95
N LYS A 7 9.99 7.91 15.72
CA LYS A 7 9.00 7.03 15.10
C LYS A 7 9.42 6.63 13.68
N TYR A 8 9.90 7.61 12.92
CA TYR A 8 10.33 7.39 11.54
C TYR A 8 11.53 6.44 11.50
N ASP A 9 12.48 6.64 12.40
CA ASP A 9 13.66 5.79 12.48
C ASP A 9 13.30 4.36 12.81
N LEU A 10 12.34 4.16 13.70
CA LEU A 10 11.87 2.83 14.05
C LEU A 10 11.25 2.13 12.85
N LEU A 11 10.51 2.86 12.02
CA LEU A 11 9.94 2.28 10.80
C LEU A 11 11.02 1.82 9.84
N LYS A 12 12.08 2.60 9.71
CA LYS A 12 13.21 2.24 8.85
C LYS A 12 14.00 1.06 9.41
N GLU A 13 14.36 1.14 10.68
CA GLU A 13 15.23 0.14 11.30
C GLU A 13 14.59 -1.22 11.38
N LYS A 14 13.31 -1.26 11.68
CA LYS A 14 12.60 -2.51 11.79
C LYS A 14 12.23 -3.10 10.45
N ASN A 15 12.40 -2.30 9.40
CA ASN A 15 12.13 -2.79 8.06
C ASN A 15 10.79 -3.50 8.01
N TYR A 16 9.75 -2.75 8.35
CA TYR A 16 8.43 -3.27 8.64
C TYR A 16 7.87 -4.27 7.65
N PHE A 17 8.13 -4.04 6.39
CA PHE A 17 7.63 -4.94 5.37
C PHE A 17 8.80 -5.62 4.71
N ALA A 18 9.56 -6.25 5.60
CA ALA A 18 10.74 -6.78 5.46
C ALA A 18 11.29 -7.19 4.30
N SER A 19 11.66 -7.23 4.70
CA SER A 19 12.97 -7.65 4.59
C SER A 19 13.27 -8.49 3.40
N SER A 20 12.54 -9.46 3.17
CA SER A 20 12.80 -10.39 2.10
C SER A 20 11.91 -10.19 0.89
N THR A 21 10.90 -9.32 1.00
CA THR A 21 9.98 -9.11 -0.10
C THR A 21 10.04 -7.68 -0.62
N ARG A 22 10.07 -7.56 -1.93
CA ARG A 22 10.05 -6.27 -2.62
C ARG A 22 8.61 -5.86 -2.89
N GLU A 23 8.37 -4.54 -3.00
CA GLU A 23 7.07 -4.02 -3.36
C GLU A 23 6.47 -4.69 -4.60
N SER A 24 7.31 -5.05 -5.56
CA SER A 24 6.86 -5.68 -6.80
C SER A 24 6.53 -7.16 -6.66
N SER A 25 6.87 -7.77 -5.55
CA SER A 25 6.67 -9.21 -5.34
C SER A 25 5.20 -9.54 -5.12
N GLU A 26 4.78 -10.71 -5.62
CA GLU A 26 3.46 -11.23 -5.34
C GLU A 26 3.20 -11.35 -3.84
N ASN A 27 4.23 -11.68 -3.08
CA ASN A 27 4.15 -11.92 -1.63
C ASN A 27 4.51 -10.72 -0.78
N TYR A 28 4.50 -9.52 -1.36
CA TYR A 28 4.85 -8.32 -0.61
C TYR A 28 3.98 -8.16 0.63
N GLU A 29 4.62 -8.00 1.78
CA GLU A 29 3.93 -7.91 3.07
C GLU A 29 3.11 -6.64 3.26
N GLY A 30 3.40 -5.59 2.49
CA GLY A 30 2.69 -4.32 2.59
C GLY A 30 1.37 -4.28 1.83
N VAL A 31 0.95 -5.36 1.20
CA VAL A 31 -0.33 -5.40 0.49
C VAL A 31 -1.48 -5.31 1.48
N LEU A 32 -2.39 -4.36 1.25
CA LEU A 32 -3.54 -4.14 2.11
C LEU A 32 -4.76 -4.92 1.63
N PHE A 33 -5.03 -4.86 0.33
CA PHE A 33 -6.14 -5.60 -0.26
C PHE A 33 -6.00 -5.68 -1.78
N TYR A 34 -6.69 -6.63 -2.37
CA TYR A 34 -6.80 -6.77 -3.81
C TYR A 34 -8.15 -6.25 -4.26
N VAL A 35 -8.14 -5.42 -5.31
CA VAL A 35 -9.36 -5.01 -6.01
C VAL A 35 -9.76 -6.12 -6.98
N SER A 36 -8.77 -6.72 -7.62
CA SER A 36 -8.91 -7.85 -8.53
C SER A 36 -7.59 -8.60 -8.53
N PRO A 37 -7.48 -9.76 -9.19
CA PRO A 37 -6.20 -10.46 -9.26
C PRO A 37 -5.07 -9.64 -9.90
N LYS A 38 -5.42 -8.61 -10.65
CA LYS A 38 -4.44 -7.79 -11.38
C LYS A 38 -4.28 -6.37 -10.82
N LEU A 39 -5.02 -6.01 -9.79
CA LEU A 39 -4.98 -4.67 -9.22
C LEU A 39 -5.06 -4.75 -7.70
N ARG A 40 -4.07 -4.20 -7.02
CA ARG A 40 -4.02 -4.23 -5.56
C ARG A 40 -3.57 -2.90 -4.99
N VAL A 41 -3.84 -2.69 -3.71
CA VAL A 41 -3.38 -1.53 -2.96
C VAL A 41 -2.45 -2.00 -1.85
N ALA A 42 -1.33 -1.34 -1.74
CA ALA A 42 -0.30 -1.63 -0.75
C ALA A 42 0.18 -0.34 -0.11
N VAL A 43 1.06 -0.46 0.88
CA VAL A 43 1.81 0.68 1.40
C VAL A 43 3.29 0.44 1.10
N CYS A 44 4.03 1.52 0.89
CA CYS A 44 5.47 1.39 0.66
C CYS A 44 6.16 0.94 1.95
N PRO A 45 7.42 0.44 1.86
CA PRO A 45 8.08 -0.14 3.04
C PRO A 45 8.19 0.75 4.27
N ASP A 46 8.29 2.05 4.08
CA ASP A 46 8.34 3.00 5.19
C ASP A 46 6.97 3.60 5.54
N CYS A 47 5.92 3.12 4.89
CA CYS A 47 4.54 3.56 5.12
C CYS A 47 4.30 5.05 4.93
N THR A 48 5.03 5.69 4.02
CA THR A 48 4.83 7.11 3.73
C THR A 48 3.75 7.35 2.68
N GLN A 49 3.42 6.34 1.89
CA GLN A 49 2.40 6.48 0.86
C GLN A 49 1.73 5.14 0.56
N PHE A 50 0.50 5.22 0.06
CA PHE A 50 -0.16 4.06 -0.51
C PHE A 50 0.37 3.83 -1.91
N LEU A 51 0.26 2.60 -2.37
CA LEU A 51 0.66 2.21 -3.72
C LEU A 51 -0.54 1.55 -4.39
N ILE A 52 -0.92 2.05 -5.56
CA ILE A 52 -1.91 1.34 -6.39
C ILE A 52 -1.10 0.58 -7.42
N GLN A 53 -1.11 -0.73 -7.33
CA GLN A 53 -0.25 -1.59 -8.13
C GLN A 53 -1.04 -2.44 -9.11
N ARG A 54 -0.50 -2.57 -10.31
CA ARG A 54 -1.03 -3.46 -11.34
C ARG A 54 -0.07 -4.60 -11.61
N LYS A 55 -0.64 -5.77 -11.90
CA LYS A 55 0.15 -6.90 -12.35
C LYS A 55 0.69 -6.58 -13.74
N VAL A 56 2.00 -6.64 -13.89
CA VAL A 56 2.66 -6.35 -15.17
C VAL A 56 3.26 -7.57 -15.84
N GLY A 57 3.20 -8.73 -15.19
CA GLY A 57 3.72 -9.96 -15.77
C GLY A 57 4.00 -10.99 -14.71
N THR A 58 4.80 -11.98 -15.08
CA THR A 58 5.25 -13.00 -14.15
C THR A 58 6.77 -13.10 -14.22
N ARG A 59 7.39 -13.48 -13.11
CA ARG A 59 8.82 -13.69 -13.06
C ARG A 59 9.07 -14.90 -12.17
N HIS A 60 9.73 -15.90 -12.71
CA HIS A 60 10.00 -17.16 -12.00
C HIS A 60 8.72 -17.79 -11.44
N GLY A 61 7.62 -17.72 -12.22
CA GLY A 61 6.36 -18.31 -11.82
C GLY A 61 5.51 -17.46 -10.89
N GLU A 62 6.02 -16.32 -10.43
CA GLU A 62 5.29 -15.44 -9.53
C GLU A 62 4.80 -14.19 -10.24
N ALA A 63 3.64 -13.68 -9.83
CA ALA A 63 3.10 -12.44 -10.36
C ALA A 63 3.98 -11.27 -9.94
N ARG A 64 4.22 -10.38 -10.88
CA ARG A 64 4.99 -9.16 -10.63
C ARG A 64 4.08 -7.96 -10.76
N PHE A 65 4.18 -7.05 -9.79
CA PHE A 65 3.35 -5.86 -9.72
C PHE A 65 4.18 -4.60 -9.84
N GLU A 66 3.56 -3.55 -10.34
CA GLU A 66 4.20 -2.25 -10.48
C GLU A 66 3.24 -1.17 -10.04
N ALA A 67 3.75 -0.18 -9.31
CA ALA A 67 2.94 0.92 -8.82
C ALA A 67 2.72 1.96 -9.92
N PHE A 68 1.47 2.39 -10.08
CA PHE A 68 1.08 3.40 -11.05
C PHE A 68 0.51 4.65 -10.40
N SER A 69 0.26 4.64 -9.09
CA SER A 69 -0.24 5.79 -8.35
C SER A 69 0.30 5.73 -6.93
N TYR A 70 0.55 6.89 -6.34
CA TYR A 70 1.24 7.02 -5.06
C TYR A 70 0.50 7.97 -4.10
N PRO A 71 -0.77 7.74 -3.79
CA PRO A 71 -1.48 8.63 -2.87
C PRO A 71 -0.96 8.51 -1.45
N THR A 72 -0.99 9.62 -0.70
CA THR A 72 -0.53 9.63 0.69
C THR A 72 -1.68 9.56 1.70
N ASP A 73 -2.89 9.91 1.27
CA ASP A 73 -4.06 9.86 2.15
C ASP A 73 -5.22 9.10 1.50
N ILE A 74 -6.21 8.77 2.32
CA ILE A 74 -7.32 7.94 1.87
C ILE A 74 -8.21 8.62 0.84
N ILE A 75 -8.33 9.95 0.90
CA ILE A 75 -9.16 10.70 -0.05
C ILE A 75 -8.54 10.61 -1.44
N ALA A 76 -7.23 10.84 -1.54
CA ALA A 76 -6.51 10.70 -2.79
C ALA A 76 -6.53 9.25 -3.30
N LEU A 77 -6.38 8.28 -2.40
CA LEU A 77 -6.47 6.87 -2.73
C LEU A 77 -7.81 6.53 -3.38
N ARG A 78 -8.91 6.93 -2.74
CA ARG A 78 -10.26 6.69 -3.24
C ARG A 78 -10.48 7.32 -4.60
N ARG A 79 -10.05 8.57 -4.76
CA ARG A 79 -10.20 9.28 -6.02
C ARG A 79 -9.43 8.61 -7.15
N LEU A 80 -8.20 8.21 -6.90
CA LEU A 80 -7.37 7.58 -7.92
C LEU A 80 -7.87 6.19 -8.31
N LEU A 81 -8.35 5.42 -7.35
CA LEU A 81 -8.96 4.13 -7.66
C LEU A 81 -10.15 4.30 -8.60
N HIS A 82 -10.97 5.31 -8.35
CA HIS A 82 -12.12 5.57 -9.19
C HIS A 82 -11.75 6.17 -10.55
N THR A 83 -10.94 7.23 -10.55
CA THR A 83 -10.69 7.99 -11.78
C THR A 83 -9.64 7.35 -12.69
N ARG A 84 -8.63 6.73 -12.14
CA ARG A 84 -7.54 6.16 -12.95
C ARG A 84 -7.62 4.67 -13.16
N HIS A 85 -8.29 3.97 -12.26
CA HIS A 85 -8.35 2.52 -12.30
C HIS A 85 -9.76 1.98 -12.48
N SER A 86 -10.72 2.87 -12.71
CA SER A 86 -12.09 2.53 -13.07
C SER A 86 -12.82 1.66 -12.04
N VAL A 87 -12.47 1.80 -10.78
CA VAL A 87 -13.17 1.09 -9.71
C VAL A 87 -14.42 1.89 -9.34
N SER A 88 -15.57 1.23 -9.24
CA SER A 88 -16.82 1.93 -8.91
C SER A 88 -16.74 2.58 -7.53
N THR A 89 -17.47 3.67 -7.34
CA THR A 89 -17.50 4.40 -6.07
C THR A 89 -17.89 3.49 -4.91
N ASP A 90 -18.91 2.67 -5.08
CA ASP A 90 -19.37 1.75 -4.03
C ASP A 90 -18.29 0.75 -3.66
N ARG A 91 -17.62 0.20 -4.65
CA ARG A 91 -16.53 -0.75 -4.43
C ARG A 91 -15.35 -0.10 -3.71
N VAL A 92 -15.01 1.13 -4.11
CA VAL A 92 -13.95 1.90 -3.48
C VAL A 92 -14.24 2.11 -2.00
N MET A 93 -15.45 2.52 -1.65
CA MET A 93 -15.83 2.74 -0.27
C MET A 93 -15.81 1.46 0.54
N GLU A 94 -16.30 0.38 -0.04
CA GLU A 94 -16.29 -0.93 0.60
C GLU A 94 -14.87 -1.41 0.91
N LEU A 95 -13.97 -1.33 -0.08
CA LEU A 95 -12.60 -1.79 0.07
C LEU A 95 -11.77 -0.95 1.04
N THR A 96 -12.07 0.34 1.17
CA THR A 96 -11.29 1.26 1.98
C THR A 96 -11.91 1.57 3.34
N ALA A 97 -13.05 0.98 3.66
CA ALA A 97 -13.81 1.31 4.87
C ALA A 97 -13.01 1.16 6.17
N GLY A 98 -12.13 0.19 6.24
CA GLY A 98 -11.33 -0.08 7.43
C GLY A 98 -9.97 0.61 7.47
N LEU A 99 -9.64 1.39 6.46
CA LEU A 99 -8.32 2.00 6.39
C LEU A 99 -8.22 3.29 7.18
N PRO A 100 -7.06 3.56 7.79
CA PRO A 100 -6.80 4.85 8.41
C PRO A 100 -6.65 5.94 7.35
N LYS A 101 -6.66 7.20 7.81
CA LYS A 101 -6.66 8.36 6.91
C LYS A 101 -5.39 8.51 6.07
N THR A 102 -4.26 8.08 6.59
CA THR A 102 -2.98 8.24 5.89
C THR A 102 -2.19 6.95 5.93
N ALA A 103 -1.24 6.83 5.00
CA ALA A 103 -0.36 5.67 4.96
C ALA A 103 0.47 5.54 6.25
N LEU A 104 0.89 6.66 6.83
CA LEU A 104 1.64 6.62 8.09
C LEU A 104 0.83 6.01 9.23
N LEU A 105 -0.47 6.25 9.27
CA LEU A 105 -1.32 5.67 10.30
C LEU A 105 -1.49 4.15 10.13
N VAL A 106 -1.26 3.64 8.94
CA VAL A 106 -1.26 2.19 8.72
C VAL A 106 -0.18 1.53 9.55
N ALA A 107 1.00 2.12 9.60
CA ALA A 107 2.11 1.58 10.40
C ALA A 107 1.73 1.47 11.89
N GLU A 108 1.07 2.48 12.41
CA GLU A 108 0.62 2.48 13.80
C GLU A 108 -0.42 1.38 14.05
N HIS A 109 -1.33 1.23 13.11
CA HIS A 109 -2.36 0.22 13.20
C HIS A 109 -1.76 -1.19 13.20
N LEU A 110 -0.78 -1.42 12.35
CA LEU A 110 -0.12 -2.72 12.24
C LEU A 110 0.72 -3.09 13.46
N ARG A 111 1.12 -2.12 14.25
CA ARG A 111 1.88 -2.37 15.47
C ARG A 111 1.06 -2.99 16.59
N LYS A 112 -0.22 -2.83 16.53
CA LYS A 112 -1.11 -3.38 17.54
C LYS A 112 -1.39 -4.88 17.27
#